data_f4311badfb7ba5ea9a9d83cde9657a28
#
_entry.id   f4311badfb7ba5ea9a9d83cde9657a28
#
_cell.length_a   1.000
_cell.length_b   1.000
_cell.length_c   1.000
_cell.angle_alpha   90.00
_cell.angle_beta   90.00
_cell.angle_gamma   90.00
#
_symmetry.space_group_name_H-M   'P 1'
#
loop_
_entity.id
_entity.type
_entity.pdbx_description
1 polymer ?
#
loop_
_entity_poly.entity_id
_entity_poly.type
_entity_poly.pdbx_seq_one_letter_code
_entity_poly.pdbx_strand_id
1 'polypeptide(L)'
;MPTAAITETMRTLHRIHRQLADLSDRLAAGPRQIAARTAQVAAAEAARGEAQDLVKKAKMAADQKQLQLNSAEAKIKDLHGKLNACKTNREYQTLTDQIAADTMATKVLEDEILEAFEQVDALKGQVPAAEAAVTAARGQLADVQARVASETGDLEGEVQRLKVELEATEKDLPADMRPLYDRAVKQKGADAMAALDGESCGGCFRQITGNMYADLLIGKVLTCRSCGRLLYLPERASAG
;
A
#
# COMPACT_ATOMS: atom_id res chain seq x y z
N MET A 1 -25.42 -6.09 -45.40
CA MET A 1 -25.06 -7.25 -44.55
C MET A 1 -26.33 -7.75 -43.85
N PRO A 2 -26.52 -9.05 -43.65
CA PRO A 2 -27.66 -9.56 -42.90
C PRO A 2 -27.63 -9.05 -41.46
N THR A 3 -28.78 -8.69 -40.91
CA THR A 3 -29.04 -8.14 -39.58
C THR A 3 -28.32 -8.93 -38.46
N ALA A 4 -28.26 -10.25 -38.62
CA ALA A 4 -27.59 -11.15 -37.67
C ALA A 4 -26.07 -10.88 -37.58
N ALA A 5 -25.42 -10.54 -38.68
CA ALA A 5 -23.97 -10.27 -38.70
C ALA A 5 -23.59 -9.00 -37.93
N ILE A 6 -24.39 -7.93 -38.06
CA ILE A 6 -24.15 -6.65 -37.34
C ILE A 6 -24.32 -6.83 -35.83
N THR A 7 -25.37 -7.53 -35.42
CA THR A 7 -25.61 -7.84 -34.01
C THR A 7 -24.45 -8.68 -33.40
N GLU A 8 -23.94 -9.66 -34.15
CA GLU A 8 -22.82 -10.47 -33.73
C GLU A 8 -21.53 -9.65 -33.60
N THR A 9 -21.24 -8.78 -34.57
CA THR A 9 -20.10 -7.86 -34.50
C THR A 9 -20.20 -6.95 -33.26
N MET A 10 -21.38 -6.36 -33.01
CA MET A 10 -21.59 -5.50 -31.82
C MET A 10 -21.42 -6.25 -30.51
N ARG A 11 -21.86 -7.50 -30.44
CA ARG A 11 -21.70 -8.38 -29.29
C ARG A 11 -20.22 -8.68 -29.02
N THR A 12 -19.51 -9.05 -30.09
CA THR A 12 -18.05 -9.32 -30.02
C THR A 12 -17.27 -8.09 -29.59
N LEU A 13 -17.52 -6.93 -30.16
CA LEU A 13 -16.91 -5.67 -29.75
C LEU A 13 -17.16 -5.36 -28.28
N HIS A 14 -18.42 -5.52 -27.82
CA HIS A 14 -18.75 -5.26 -26.42
C HIS A 14 -18.00 -6.22 -25.47
N ARG A 15 -17.94 -7.51 -25.81
CA ARG A 15 -17.17 -8.51 -25.07
C ARG A 15 -15.70 -8.13 -24.97
N ILE A 16 -15.09 -7.78 -26.12
CA ILE A 16 -13.67 -7.41 -26.18
C ILE A 16 -13.40 -6.15 -25.33
N HIS A 17 -14.21 -5.10 -25.45
CA HIS A 17 -14.05 -3.89 -24.66
C HIS A 17 -14.15 -4.16 -23.15
N ARG A 18 -15.08 -5.01 -22.71
CA ARG A 18 -15.21 -5.40 -21.30
C ARG A 18 -14.02 -6.21 -20.81
N GLN A 19 -13.54 -7.14 -21.63
CA GLN A 19 -12.33 -7.93 -21.31
C GLN A 19 -11.09 -7.05 -21.23
N LEU A 20 -10.90 -6.11 -22.16
CA LEU A 20 -9.80 -5.15 -22.12
C LEU A 20 -9.85 -4.26 -20.87
N ALA A 21 -11.05 -3.82 -20.46
CA ALA A 21 -11.20 -3.04 -19.24
C ALA A 21 -10.84 -3.86 -17.98
N ASP A 22 -11.33 -5.10 -17.87
CA ASP A 22 -10.99 -6.00 -16.76
C ASP A 22 -9.48 -6.25 -16.68
N LEU A 23 -8.84 -6.55 -17.82
CA LEU A 23 -7.39 -6.75 -17.87
C LEU A 23 -6.61 -5.48 -17.50
N SER A 24 -7.09 -4.31 -17.94
CA SER A 24 -6.50 -3.01 -17.56
C SER A 24 -6.58 -2.77 -16.05
N ASP A 25 -7.73 -3.08 -15.43
CA ASP A 25 -7.92 -2.94 -13.98
C ASP A 25 -7.01 -3.91 -13.21
N ARG A 26 -6.88 -5.14 -13.68
CA ARG A 26 -5.97 -6.16 -13.11
C ARG A 26 -4.51 -5.73 -13.23
N LEU A 27 -4.08 -5.21 -14.39
CA LEU A 27 -2.74 -4.66 -14.59
C LEU A 27 -2.47 -3.47 -13.65
N ALA A 28 -3.46 -2.59 -13.45
CA ALA A 28 -3.34 -1.46 -12.53
C ALA A 28 -3.31 -1.86 -11.05
N ALA A 29 -3.82 -3.05 -10.70
CA ALA A 29 -3.80 -3.55 -9.33
C ALA A 29 -2.40 -3.96 -8.87
N GLY A 30 -1.57 -4.50 -9.75
CA GLY A 30 -0.20 -4.95 -9.45
C GLY A 30 0.68 -3.86 -8.83
N PRO A 31 0.89 -2.72 -9.50
CA PRO A 31 1.67 -1.61 -8.96
C PRO A 31 1.15 -1.09 -7.61
N ARG A 32 -0.17 -1.10 -7.40
CA ARG A 32 -0.78 -0.68 -6.12
C ARG A 32 -0.42 -1.66 -4.98
N GLN A 33 -0.41 -2.96 -5.26
CA GLN A 33 0.01 -3.97 -4.28
C GLN A 33 1.48 -3.81 -3.92
N ILE A 34 2.36 -3.60 -4.91
CA ILE A 34 3.79 -3.34 -4.70
C ILE A 34 3.98 -2.07 -3.85
N ALA A 35 3.30 -0.97 -4.19
CA ALA A 35 3.40 0.29 -3.44
C ALA A 35 2.96 0.12 -1.97
N ALA A 36 1.88 -0.61 -1.71
CA ALA A 36 1.41 -0.90 -0.36
C ALA A 36 2.45 -1.71 0.45
N ARG A 37 3.08 -2.73 -0.17
CA ARG A 37 4.14 -3.51 0.48
C ARG A 37 5.42 -2.71 0.70
N THR A 38 5.80 -1.84 -0.25
CA THR A 38 6.93 -0.92 -0.10
C THR A 38 6.73 0.02 1.10
N ALA A 39 5.51 0.55 1.27
CA ALA A 39 5.18 1.36 2.44
C ALA A 39 5.29 0.58 3.76
N GLN A 40 4.92 -0.70 3.77
CA GLN A 40 5.09 -1.58 4.94
C GLN A 40 6.57 -1.81 5.29
N VAL A 41 7.43 -2.01 4.28
CA VAL A 41 8.89 -2.10 4.49
C VAL A 41 9.43 -0.82 5.10
N ALA A 42 9.06 0.34 4.55
CA ALA A 42 9.49 1.64 5.07
C ALA A 42 9.04 1.86 6.53
N ALA A 43 7.82 1.46 6.88
CA ALA A 43 7.32 1.54 8.26
C ALA A 43 8.10 0.61 9.22
N ALA A 44 8.42 -0.61 8.79
CA ALA A 44 9.23 -1.53 9.58
C ALA A 44 10.67 -1.03 9.77
N GLU A 45 11.26 -0.44 8.73
CA GLU A 45 12.60 0.17 8.81
C GLU A 45 12.63 1.38 9.74
N ALA A 46 11.58 2.21 9.73
CA ALA A 46 11.43 3.33 10.66
C ALA A 46 11.34 2.82 12.10
N ALA A 47 10.50 1.82 12.38
CA ALA A 47 10.36 1.23 13.70
C ALA A 47 11.69 0.61 14.22
N ARG A 48 12.46 -0.06 13.33
CA ARG A 48 13.80 -0.53 13.68
C ARG A 48 14.73 0.63 14.02
N GLY A 49 14.72 1.71 13.24
CA GLY A 49 15.49 2.92 13.49
C GLY A 49 15.16 3.53 14.85
N GLU A 50 13.88 3.66 15.17
CA GLU A 50 13.41 4.16 16.47
C GLU A 50 13.89 3.28 17.64
N ALA A 51 13.80 1.95 17.50
CA ALA A 51 14.29 1.03 18.53
C ALA A 51 15.80 1.17 18.76
N GLN A 52 16.60 1.31 17.69
CA GLN A 52 18.04 1.52 17.77
C GLN A 52 18.38 2.89 18.40
N ASP A 53 17.64 3.93 18.08
CA ASP A 53 17.82 5.26 18.66
C ASP A 53 17.45 5.31 20.16
N LEU A 54 16.42 4.56 20.58
CA LEU A 54 16.08 4.42 21.98
C LEU A 54 17.22 3.75 22.77
N VAL A 55 17.81 2.67 22.24
CA VAL A 55 18.99 2.02 22.84
C VAL A 55 20.15 2.99 22.96
N LYS A 56 20.43 3.76 21.90
CA LYS A 56 21.51 4.75 21.90
C LYS A 56 21.29 5.84 22.95
N LYS A 57 20.08 6.37 23.04
CA LYS A 57 19.73 7.40 24.04
C LYS A 57 19.85 6.85 25.47
N ALA A 58 19.34 5.66 25.72
CA ALA A 58 19.45 5.03 27.04
C ALA A 58 20.92 4.78 27.43
N LYS A 59 21.72 4.33 26.47
CA LYS A 59 23.15 4.12 26.67
C LYS A 59 23.88 5.41 27.03
N MET A 60 23.61 6.49 26.30
CA MET A 60 24.16 7.81 26.60
C MET A 60 23.77 8.33 28.00
N ALA A 61 22.52 8.05 28.43
CA ALA A 61 22.07 8.42 29.76
C ALA A 61 22.78 7.62 30.86
N ALA A 62 22.97 6.33 30.66
CA ALA A 62 23.74 5.47 31.58
C ALA A 62 25.21 5.91 31.67
N ASP A 63 25.86 6.18 30.53
CA ASP A 63 27.24 6.67 30.48
C ASP A 63 27.39 8.02 31.19
N GLN A 64 26.39 8.92 31.04
CA GLN A 64 26.39 10.22 31.75
C GLN A 64 26.30 10.03 33.27
N LYS A 65 25.45 9.11 33.77
CA LYS A 65 25.36 8.78 35.19
C LYS A 65 26.68 8.18 35.70
N GLN A 66 27.32 7.32 34.92
CA GLN A 66 28.64 6.76 35.26
C GLN A 66 29.73 7.85 35.41
N LEU A 67 29.71 8.85 34.52
CA LEU A 67 30.62 10.01 34.66
C LEU A 67 30.34 10.83 35.93
N GLN A 68 29.06 10.98 36.30
CA GLN A 68 28.68 11.65 37.54
C GLN A 68 29.21 10.86 38.79
N LEU A 69 29.06 9.55 38.79
CA LEU A 69 29.58 8.69 39.85
C LEU A 69 31.07 8.85 39.98
N ASN A 70 31.83 8.71 38.88
CA ASN A 70 33.30 8.87 38.90
C ASN A 70 33.72 10.25 39.44
N SER A 71 32.97 11.30 39.11
CA SER A 71 33.23 12.65 39.63
C SER A 71 32.93 12.79 41.12
N ALA A 72 31.85 12.15 41.60
CA ALA A 72 31.47 12.13 43.00
C ALA A 72 32.49 11.33 43.86
N GLU A 73 32.95 10.19 43.38
CA GLU A 73 34.00 9.42 44.02
C GLU A 73 35.31 10.19 44.12
N ALA A 74 35.73 10.88 43.05
CA ALA A 74 36.91 11.73 43.05
C ALA A 74 36.79 12.87 44.10
N LYS A 75 35.59 13.47 44.23
CA LYS A 75 35.33 14.46 45.27
C LYS A 75 35.43 13.91 46.69
N ILE A 76 34.85 12.72 46.92
CA ILE A 76 34.94 12.05 48.23
C ILE A 76 36.40 11.76 48.55
N LYS A 77 37.22 11.28 47.60
CA LYS A 77 38.67 11.07 47.78
C LYS A 77 39.41 12.37 48.16
N ASP A 78 39.07 13.50 47.53
CA ASP A 78 39.67 14.80 47.89
C ASP A 78 39.24 15.26 49.30
N LEU A 79 37.98 15.04 49.69
CA LEU A 79 37.50 15.32 51.02
C LEU A 79 38.22 14.49 52.10
N HIS A 80 38.50 13.19 51.81
CA HIS A 80 39.34 12.35 52.71
C HIS A 80 40.76 12.89 52.84
N GLY A 81 41.34 13.39 51.73
CA GLY A 81 42.64 14.08 51.79
C GLY A 81 42.64 15.31 52.71
N LYS A 82 41.57 16.13 52.60
CA LYS A 82 41.38 17.30 53.46
C LYS A 82 41.11 16.94 54.92
N LEU A 83 40.35 15.87 55.18
CA LEU A 83 40.09 15.34 56.54
C LEU A 83 41.36 14.96 57.23
N ASN A 84 42.32 14.32 56.53
CA ASN A 84 43.62 13.94 57.10
C ASN A 84 44.53 15.14 57.37
N ALA A 85 44.28 16.29 56.75
CA ALA A 85 45.08 17.48 56.90
C ALA A 85 44.49 18.51 57.88
N CYS A 86 43.24 18.36 58.35
CA CYS A 86 42.53 19.30 59.19
C CYS A 86 43.19 19.43 60.58
N LYS A 87 43.11 20.60 61.20
CA LYS A 87 43.74 20.90 62.47
C LYS A 87 42.76 21.19 63.60
N THR A 88 41.47 21.39 63.29
CA THR A 88 40.45 21.69 64.28
C THR A 88 39.37 20.61 64.32
N ASN A 89 38.82 20.35 65.52
CA ASN A 89 37.78 19.35 65.73
C ASN A 89 36.46 19.73 64.98
N ARG A 90 36.22 21.02 64.80
CA ARG A 90 35.05 21.52 64.05
C ARG A 90 35.15 21.24 62.55
N GLU A 91 36.32 21.47 61.96
CA GLU A 91 36.58 21.11 60.54
C GLU A 91 36.49 19.61 60.34
N TYR A 92 37.05 18.81 61.22
CA TYR A 92 36.99 17.36 61.20
C TYR A 92 35.52 16.85 61.16
N GLN A 93 34.68 17.36 62.08
CA GLN A 93 33.27 16.97 62.12
C GLN A 93 32.54 17.34 60.85
N THR A 94 32.72 18.57 60.35
CA THR A 94 32.07 19.07 59.13
C THR A 94 32.45 18.22 57.89
N LEU A 95 33.74 17.89 57.77
CA LEU A 95 34.22 17.04 56.66
C LEU A 95 33.70 15.60 56.75
N THR A 96 33.62 15.05 57.98
CA THR A 96 33.06 13.71 58.21
C THR A 96 31.58 13.66 57.80
N ASP A 97 30.78 14.67 58.22
CA ASP A 97 29.37 14.75 57.88
C ASP A 97 29.18 14.87 56.34
N GLN A 98 30.00 15.69 55.69
CA GLN A 98 29.99 15.86 54.25
C GLN A 98 30.37 14.58 53.47
N ILE A 99 31.41 13.87 53.93
CA ILE A 99 31.80 12.57 53.33
C ILE A 99 30.70 11.53 53.50
N ALA A 100 30.03 11.51 54.65
CA ALA A 100 28.93 10.58 54.89
C ALA A 100 27.74 10.90 53.94
N ALA A 101 27.39 12.20 53.78
CA ALA A 101 26.31 12.62 52.86
C ALA A 101 26.67 12.31 51.40
N ASP A 102 27.88 12.64 50.94
CA ASP A 102 28.32 12.37 49.57
C ASP A 102 28.41 10.82 49.30
N THR A 103 28.82 10.01 50.29
CA THR A 103 28.81 8.55 50.19
C THR A 103 27.40 7.96 50.10
N MET A 104 26.43 8.54 50.79
CA MET A 104 25.03 8.11 50.63
C MET A 104 24.50 8.48 49.25
N ALA A 105 24.84 9.67 48.72
CA ALA A 105 24.47 10.09 47.39
C ALA A 105 25.09 9.21 46.29
N THR A 106 26.35 8.76 46.45
CA THR A 106 26.97 7.83 45.49
C THR A 106 26.27 6.48 45.45
N LYS A 107 25.83 5.93 46.59
CA LYS A 107 25.04 4.69 46.62
C LYS A 107 23.74 4.79 45.83
N VAL A 108 23.01 5.90 45.97
CA VAL A 108 21.78 6.14 45.18
C VAL A 108 22.13 6.22 43.71
N LEU A 109 23.24 6.87 43.36
CA LEU A 109 23.67 6.99 41.95
C LEU A 109 24.11 5.64 41.38
N GLU A 110 24.75 4.74 42.17
CA GLU A 110 25.06 3.37 41.78
C GLU A 110 23.78 2.56 41.46
N ASP A 111 22.76 2.65 42.32
CA ASP A 111 21.45 2.00 42.06
C ASP A 111 20.82 2.53 40.80
N GLU A 112 20.80 3.85 40.57
CA GLU A 112 20.29 4.45 39.36
C GLU A 112 21.06 4.05 38.09
N ILE A 113 22.36 3.79 38.19
CA ILE A 113 23.17 3.29 37.08
C ILE A 113 22.76 1.85 36.73
N LEU A 114 22.57 1.02 37.76
CA LEU A 114 22.10 -0.37 37.56
C LEU A 114 20.75 -0.39 36.83
N GLU A 115 19.77 0.42 37.29
CA GLU A 115 18.46 0.56 36.63
C GLU A 115 18.62 1.05 35.17
N ALA A 116 19.53 2.02 34.93
CA ALA A 116 19.78 2.52 33.58
C ALA A 116 20.35 1.44 32.64
N PHE A 117 21.25 0.59 33.14
CA PHE A 117 21.77 -0.53 32.35
C PHE A 117 20.72 -1.62 32.10
N GLU A 118 19.89 -1.94 33.10
CA GLU A 118 18.76 -2.86 32.89
C GLU A 118 17.80 -2.34 31.79
N GLN A 119 17.52 -1.03 31.78
CA GLN A 119 16.74 -0.40 30.72
C GLN A 119 17.40 -0.52 29.35
N VAL A 120 18.72 -0.30 29.27
CA VAL A 120 19.48 -0.49 28.02
C VAL A 120 19.35 -1.92 27.53
N ASP A 121 19.46 -2.91 28.40
CA ASP A 121 19.40 -4.33 28.00
C ASP A 121 17.98 -4.75 27.62
N ALA A 122 16.95 -4.24 28.28
CA ALA A 122 15.56 -4.43 27.89
C ALA A 122 15.26 -3.85 26.48
N LEU A 123 15.76 -2.63 26.19
CA LEU A 123 15.62 -2.01 24.88
C LEU A 123 16.43 -2.74 23.80
N LYS A 124 17.64 -3.20 24.09
CA LYS A 124 18.42 -4.03 23.15
C LYS A 124 17.69 -5.33 22.79
N GLY A 125 16.98 -5.93 23.75
CA GLY A 125 16.16 -7.13 23.52
C GLY A 125 15.03 -6.92 22.50
N GLN A 126 14.60 -5.68 22.27
CA GLN A 126 13.54 -5.36 21.29
C GLN A 126 14.07 -5.22 19.84
N VAL A 127 15.35 -4.88 19.68
CA VAL A 127 15.96 -4.64 18.35
C VAL A 127 15.87 -5.87 17.44
N PRO A 128 16.18 -7.10 17.88
CA PRO A 128 16.08 -8.30 17.02
C PRO A 128 14.67 -8.55 16.49
N ALA A 129 13.63 -8.25 17.28
CA ALA A 129 12.25 -8.37 16.83
C ALA A 129 11.92 -7.36 15.72
N ALA A 130 12.39 -6.13 15.84
CA ALA A 130 12.25 -5.12 14.80
C ALA A 130 13.02 -5.47 13.52
N GLU A 131 14.22 -6.04 13.64
CA GLU A 131 15.02 -6.54 12.50
C GLU A 131 14.35 -7.72 11.80
N ALA A 132 13.76 -8.64 12.55
CA ALA A 132 13.00 -9.75 12.01
C ALA A 132 11.74 -9.24 11.25
N ALA A 133 11.07 -8.22 11.78
CA ALA A 133 9.93 -7.59 11.09
C ALA A 133 10.33 -6.95 9.74
N VAL A 134 11.48 -6.28 9.67
CA VAL A 134 12.01 -5.74 8.39
C VAL A 134 12.30 -6.87 7.40
N THR A 135 12.93 -7.94 7.86
CA THR A 135 13.26 -9.10 7.02
C THR A 135 11.99 -9.74 6.47
N ALA A 136 10.98 -9.95 7.32
CA ALA A 136 9.68 -10.49 6.92
C ALA A 136 8.95 -9.58 5.92
N ALA A 137 8.94 -8.26 6.16
CA ALA A 137 8.32 -7.30 5.26
C ALA A 137 9.00 -7.26 3.87
N ARG A 138 10.32 -7.33 3.83
CA ARG A 138 11.10 -7.41 2.57
C ARG A 138 10.84 -8.71 1.82
N GLY A 139 10.74 -9.84 2.53
CA GLY A 139 10.35 -11.11 1.93
C GLY A 139 8.98 -11.03 1.27
N GLN A 140 7.97 -10.52 1.98
CA GLN A 140 6.63 -10.32 1.42
C GLN A 140 6.59 -9.38 0.21
N LEU A 141 7.43 -8.34 0.21
CA LEU A 141 7.56 -7.45 -0.95
C LEU A 141 8.14 -8.20 -2.16
N ALA A 142 9.20 -8.98 -1.97
CA ALA A 142 9.82 -9.77 -3.02
C ALA A 142 8.84 -10.78 -3.63
N ASP A 143 8.07 -11.48 -2.79
CA ASP A 143 7.05 -12.44 -3.23
C ASP A 143 5.97 -11.76 -4.09
N VAL A 144 5.48 -10.59 -3.63
CA VAL A 144 4.49 -9.82 -4.40
C VAL A 144 5.07 -9.30 -5.71
N GLN A 145 6.31 -8.82 -5.72
CA GLN A 145 6.98 -8.37 -6.94
C GLN A 145 7.14 -9.50 -7.96
N ALA A 146 7.57 -10.68 -7.52
CA ALA A 146 7.72 -11.84 -8.39
C ALA A 146 6.38 -12.29 -8.99
N ARG A 147 5.33 -12.37 -8.16
CA ARG A 147 3.98 -12.71 -8.61
C ARG A 147 3.44 -11.69 -9.61
N VAL A 148 3.51 -10.39 -9.30
CA VAL A 148 3.03 -9.32 -10.18
C VAL A 148 3.80 -9.33 -11.50
N ALA A 149 5.11 -9.56 -11.50
CA ALA A 149 5.90 -9.63 -12.71
C ALA A 149 5.45 -10.80 -13.62
N SER A 150 5.19 -11.97 -13.04
CA SER A 150 4.67 -13.14 -13.78
C SER A 150 3.28 -12.86 -14.35
N GLU A 151 2.35 -12.37 -13.52
CA GLU A 151 0.98 -12.08 -13.95
C GLU A 151 0.93 -10.97 -15.02
N THR A 152 1.81 -9.96 -14.93
CA THR A 152 1.87 -8.84 -15.88
C THR A 152 2.19 -9.34 -17.29
N GLY A 153 3.17 -10.23 -17.44
CA GLY A 153 3.54 -10.79 -18.74
C GLY A 153 2.37 -11.52 -19.44
N ASP A 154 1.65 -12.34 -18.67
CA ASP A 154 0.49 -13.08 -19.18
C ASP A 154 -0.66 -12.12 -19.56
N LEU A 155 -0.96 -11.16 -18.70
CA LEU A 155 -2.02 -10.16 -18.93
C LEU A 155 -1.71 -9.25 -20.14
N GLU A 156 -0.48 -8.81 -20.30
CA GLU A 156 -0.04 -8.01 -21.47
C GLU A 156 -0.16 -8.78 -22.77
N GLY A 157 0.20 -10.06 -22.76
CA GLY A 157 0.00 -10.95 -23.90
C GLY A 157 -1.48 -11.07 -24.29
N GLU A 158 -2.36 -11.22 -23.30
CA GLU A 158 -3.81 -11.30 -23.54
C GLU A 158 -4.39 -9.97 -24.04
N VAL A 159 -3.97 -8.84 -23.48
CA VAL A 159 -4.33 -7.50 -23.97
C VAL A 159 -3.92 -7.32 -25.42
N GLN A 160 -2.72 -7.73 -25.80
CA GLN A 160 -2.26 -7.59 -27.18
C GLN A 160 -3.09 -8.46 -28.14
N ARG A 161 -3.39 -9.69 -27.76
CA ARG A 161 -4.28 -10.59 -28.53
C ARG A 161 -5.66 -9.96 -28.75
N LEU A 162 -6.28 -9.44 -27.67
CA LEU A 162 -7.59 -8.80 -27.74
C LEU A 162 -7.58 -7.52 -28.56
N LYS A 163 -6.52 -6.74 -28.55
CA LYS A 163 -6.37 -5.54 -29.40
C LYS A 163 -6.35 -5.92 -30.88
N VAL A 164 -5.65 -6.99 -31.26
CA VAL A 164 -5.64 -7.47 -32.65
C VAL A 164 -7.05 -7.95 -33.04
N GLU A 165 -7.74 -8.70 -32.17
CA GLU A 165 -9.11 -9.14 -32.39
C GLU A 165 -10.07 -7.93 -32.51
N LEU A 166 -9.90 -6.88 -31.69
CA LEU A 166 -10.65 -5.65 -31.75
C LEU A 166 -10.52 -4.96 -33.10
N GLU A 167 -9.28 -4.73 -33.54
CA GLU A 167 -8.98 -4.09 -34.82
C GLU A 167 -9.55 -4.88 -36.01
N ALA A 168 -9.53 -6.22 -35.96
CA ALA A 168 -10.12 -7.08 -36.97
C ALA A 168 -11.66 -6.93 -36.98
N THR A 169 -12.28 -6.99 -35.80
CA THR A 169 -13.74 -6.92 -35.65
C THR A 169 -14.27 -5.53 -36.02
N GLU A 170 -13.51 -4.46 -35.74
CA GLU A 170 -13.88 -3.08 -36.13
C GLU A 170 -13.92 -2.88 -37.65
N LYS A 171 -13.16 -3.65 -38.43
CA LYS A 171 -13.19 -3.58 -39.90
C LYS A 171 -14.52 -4.13 -40.45
N ASP A 172 -15.17 -5.01 -39.71
CA ASP A 172 -16.48 -5.59 -40.08
C ASP A 172 -17.66 -4.63 -39.80
N LEU A 173 -17.40 -3.47 -39.14
CA LEU A 173 -18.41 -2.47 -38.93
C LEU A 173 -18.74 -1.74 -40.24
N PRO A 174 -20.06 -1.56 -40.60
CA PRO A 174 -20.47 -0.70 -41.67
C PRO A 174 -19.97 0.74 -41.54
N ALA A 175 -19.63 1.36 -42.67
CA ALA A 175 -19.03 2.71 -42.67
C ALA A 175 -19.90 3.78 -42.05
N ASP A 176 -21.22 3.66 -42.17
CA ASP A 176 -22.22 4.55 -41.58
C ASP A 176 -22.37 4.42 -40.06
N MET A 177 -21.96 3.26 -39.49
CA MET A 177 -22.04 2.99 -38.08
C MET A 177 -20.74 3.37 -37.30
N ARG A 178 -19.63 3.40 -38.00
CA ARG A 178 -18.32 3.67 -37.40
C ARG A 178 -18.23 4.97 -36.59
N PRO A 179 -18.77 6.12 -37.08
CA PRO A 179 -18.76 7.37 -36.32
C PRO A 179 -19.54 7.30 -35.01
N LEU A 180 -20.65 6.54 -34.98
CA LEU A 180 -21.45 6.35 -33.77
C LEU A 180 -20.72 5.47 -32.76
N TYR A 181 -20.09 4.41 -33.24
CA TYR A 181 -19.25 3.52 -32.43
C TYR A 181 -18.08 4.26 -31.82
N ASP A 182 -17.27 4.94 -32.62
CA ASP A 182 -16.10 5.70 -32.17
C ASP A 182 -16.46 6.73 -31.10
N ARG A 183 -17.59 7.45 -31.32
CA ARG A 183 -18.08 8.41 -30.34
C ARG A 183 -18.51 7.75 -29.03
N ALA A 184 -19.20 6.62 -29.10
CA ALA A 184 -19.66 5.91 -27.92
C ALA A 184 -18.48 5.34 -27.12
N VAL A 185 -17.50 4.72 -27.80
CA VAL A 185 -16.29 4.16 -27.18
C VAL A 185 -15.44 5.26 -26.56
N LYS A 186 -15.25 6.38 -27.24
CA LYS A 186 -14.52 7.54 -26.71
C LYS A 186 -15.14 8.11 -25.43
N GLN A 187 -16.47 8.10 -25.32
CA GLN A 187 -17.20 8.67 -24.18
C GLN A 187 -17.35 7.70 -23.01
N LYS A 188 -17.45 6.40 -23.27
CA LYS A 188 -17.90 5.40 -22.28
C LYS A 188 -16.96 4.19 -22.15
N GLY A 189 -15.93 4.07 -22.99
CA GLY A 189 -15.01 2.94 -22.96
C GLY A 189 -15.73 1.59 -23.08
N ALA A 190 -15.50 0.70 -22.16
CA ALA A 190 -16.12 -0.61 -22.10
C ALA A 190 -17.65 -0.60 -21.97
N ASP A 191 -18.20 0.50 -21.48
CA ASP A 191 -19.63 0.71 -21.30
C ASP A 191 -20.30 1.38 -22.53
N ALA A 192 -19.63 1.44 -23.67
CA ALA A 192 -20.13 2.05 -24.89
C ALA A 192 -21.35 1.34 -25.48
N MET A 193 -21.51 0.07 -25.20
CA MET A 193 -22.54 -0.81 -25.76
C MET A 193 -23.39 -1.43 -24.65
N ALA A 194 -24.62 -1.80 -24.98
CA ALA A 194 -25.49 -2.55 -24.09
C ALA A 194 -26.40 -3.50 -24.89
N ALA A 195 -26.49 -4.74 -24.43
CA ALA A 195 -27.54 -5.64 -24.91
C ALA A 195 -28.90 -5.15 -24.42
N LEU A 196 -29.97 -5.41 -25.17
CA LEU A 196 -31.31 -5.24 -24.64
C LEU A 196 -31.63 -6.33 -23.62
N ASP A 197 -32.37 -5.94 -22.59
CA ASP A 197 -33.02 -6.83 -21.63
C ASP A 197 -34.55 -6.66 -21.84
N GLY A 198 -35.15 -7.58 -22.57
CA GLY A 198 -36.50 -7.40 -23.09
C GLY A 198 -36.62 -6.13 -23.96
N GLU A 199 -37.50 -5.20 -23.59
CA GLU A 199 -37.66 -3.88 -24.22
C GLU A 199 -36.88 -2.78 -23.46
N SER A 200 -35.91 -3.12 -22.64
CA SER A 200 -35.16 -2.18 -21.84
C SER A 200 -33.68 -2.18 -22.22
N CYS A 201 -33.01 -1.03 -22.04
CA CYS A 201 -31.58 -0.91 -22.18
C CYS A 201 -30.86 -1.64 -21.03
N GLY A 202 -30.09 -2.69 -21.29
CA GLY A 202 -29.35 -3.43 -20.26
C GLY A 202 -28.26 -2.63 -19.52
N GLY A 203 -27.96 -1.39 -19.97
CA GLY A 203 -26.99 -0.53 -19.31
C GLY A 203 -27.56 0.54 -18.37
N CYS A 204 -28.83 0.98 -18.57
CA CYS A 204 -29.47 1.97 -17.72
C CYS A 204 -30.90 1.59 -17.31
N PHE A 205 -31.37 0.44 -17.73
CA PHE A 205 -32.68 -0.17 -17.41
C PHE A 205 -33.90 0.65 -17.78
N ARG A 206 -33.72 1.69 -18.62
CA ARG A 206 -34.85 2.45 -19.16
C ARG A 206 -35.43 1.74 -20.36
N GLN A 207 -36.78 1.72 -20.44
CA GLN A 207 -37.51 1.15 -21.54
C GLN A 207 -37.26 1.96 -22.83
N ILE A 208 -37.08 1.26 -23.94
CA ILE A 208 -36.97 1.84 -25.29
C ILE A 208 -38.34 1.90 -25.92
N THR A 209 -38.47 2.76 -26.92
CA THR A 209 -39.75 2.84 -27.65
C THR A 209 -39.93 1.64 -28.59
N GLY A 210 -41.19 1.24 -28.84
CA GLY A 210 -41.51 0.14 -29.77
C GLY A 210 -40.91 0.32 -31.17
N ASN A 211 -40.82 1.57 -31.65
CA ASN A 211 -40.17 1.88 -32.92
C ASN A 211 -38.67 1.61 -32.89
N MET A 212 -37.99 1.95 -31.77
CA MET A 212 -36.56 1.62 -31.60
C MET A 212 -36.33 0.10 -31.54
N TYR A 213 -37.24 -0.61 -30.89
CA TYR A 213 -37.16 -2.08 -30.85
C TYR A 213 -37.36 -2.68 -32.25
N ALA A 214 -38.32 -2.22 -33.01
CA ALA A 214 -38.55 -2.63 -34.40
C ALA A 214 -37.34 -2.34 -35.30
N ASP A 215 -36.73 -1.15 -35.15
CA ASP A 215 -35.52 -0.77 -35.91
C ASP A 215 -34.33 -1.67 -35.56
N LEU A 216 -34.15 -2.08 -34.31
CA LEU A 216 -33.11 -3.04 -33.90
C LEU A 216 -33.37 -4.43 -34.50
N LEU A 217 -34.61 -4.88 -34.59
CA LEU A 217 -34.98 -6.16 -35.20
C LEU A 217 -34.63 -6.22 -36.70
N ILE A 218 -34.69 -5.09 -37.42
CA ILE A 218 -34.27 -5.03 -38.83
C ILE A 218 -32.78 -4.68 -38.99
N GLY A 219 -32.00 -4.63 -37.89
CA GLY A 219 -30.54 -4.49 -37.88
C GLY A 219 -30.01 -3.07 -37.92
N LYS A 220 -30.83 -2.10 -37.64
CA LYS A 220 -30.33 -0.73 -37.44
C LYS A 220 -29.63 -0.65 -36.08
N VAL A 221 -28.46 -0.02 -36.05
CA VAL A 221 -27.81 0.31 -34.79
C VAL A 221 -28.32 1.65 -34.29
N LEU A 222 -28.72 1.65 -33.02
CA LEU A 222 -29.32 2.81 -32.37
C LEU A 222 -28.60 3.10 -31.06
N THR A 223 -28.63 4.35 -30.67
CA THR A 223 -28.17 4.77 -29.34
C THR A 223 -29.35 4.89 -28.38
N CYS A 224 -29.14 4.43 -27.16
CA CYS A 224 -30.10 4.66 -26.08
C CYS A 224 -30.27 6.16 -25.84
N ARG A 225 -31.52 6.68 -25.97
CA ARG A 225 -31.82 8.10 -25.77
C ARG A 225 -31.52 8.60 -24.36
N SER A 226 -31.52 7.71 -23.39
CA SER A 226 -31.29 8.04 -21.99
C SER A 226 -29.81 8.05 -21.60
N CYS A 227 -29.05 7.01 -21.96
CA CYS A 227 -27.65 6.86 -21.52
C CYS A 227 -26.62 6.94 -22.65
N GLY A 228 -27.06 7.01 -23.94
CA GLY A 228 -26.16 7.14 -25.09
C GLY A 228 -25.37 5.89 -25.45
N ARG A 229 -25.59 4.71 -24.81
CA ARG A 229 -24.99 3.45 -25.20
C ARG A 229 -25.53 2.96 -26.53
N LEU A 230 -24.70 2.33 -27.35
CA LEU A 230 -25.13 1.61 -28.53
C LEU A 230 -25.90 0.36 -28.12
N LEU A 231 -27.10 0.19 -28.68
CA LEU A 231 -27.97 -0.94 -28.37
C LEU A 231 -27.81 -2.05 -29.40
N TYR A 232 -27.84 -3.29 -28.93
CA TYR A 232 -27.88 -4.47 -29.77
C TYR A 232 -28.78 -5.54 -29.14
N LEU A 233 -29.26 -6.47 -29.99
CA LEU A 233 -30.08 -7.57 -29.51
C LEU A 233 -29.24 -8.62 -28.81
N PRO A 234 -29.67 -9.17 -27.68
CA PRO A 234 -29.02 -10.32 -27.05
C PRO A 234 -29.09 -11.54 -27.97
N GLU A 235 -28.25 -12.52 -27.72
CA GLU A 235 -28.40 -13.82 -28.35
C GLU A 235 -29.77 -14.38 -27.97
N ARG A 236 -30.59 -14.76 -28.98
CA ARG A 236 -31.80 -15.51 -28.66
C ARG A 236 -31.35 -16.80 -27.97
N ALA A 237 -31.68 -16.94 -26.69
CA ALA A 237 -31.62 -18.24 -26.07
C ALA A 237 -32.39 -19.19 -27.02
N SER A 238 -31.68 -20.14 -27.62
CA SER A 238 -32.34 -21.21 -28.35
C SER A 238 -33.33 -21.83 -27.39
N ALA A 239 -34.60 -21.58 -27.62
CA ALA A 239 -35.67 -22.26 -26.90
C ALA A 239 -35.43 -23.73 -27.08
N GLY A 240 -34.94 -24.40 -26.01
CA GLY A 240 -34.89 -25.86 -25.91
C GLY A 240 -36.28 -26.41 -25.65
#